data_068d5188ed0187120e2b77dc00c6199e
#
_entry.id   068d5188ed0187120e2b77dc00c6199e
#
_cell.length_a   1.000
_cell.length_b   1.000
_cell.length_c   1.000
_cell.angle_alpha   90.00
_cell.angle_beta   90.00
_cell.angle_gamma   90.00
#
_symmetry.space_group_name_H-M   'P 1'
#
loop_
_entity.id
_entity.type
_entity.pdbx_description
1 polymer ?
#
loop_
_entity_poly.entity_id
_entity_poly.type
_entity_poly.pdbx_seq_one_letter_code
_entity_poly.pdbx_strand_id
1 'polypeptide(L)'
;LFRFIDTMEDHQKVLIFTINSENDFKNVLRIETSGIQKLLMQIGIPANMLGFSYIVTALELIALDPDYLNHITKGLYVDVAKKCSSTAARVERNIRHAIEIGFLKGDLEEIEKIFHCSSYSDKGAPTNSKFLAEVYYYMVNNEL
;
A
#
# COMPACT_ATOMS: atom_id res chain seq x y z
N LEU A 1 -27.70 0.12 7.54
CA LEU A 1 -26.47 0.28 8.32
C LEU A 1 -26.27 -0.86 9.31
N PHE A 2 -27.27 -1.19 10.10
CA PHE A 2 -27.18 -2.27 11.10
C PHE A 2 -26.94 -3.64 10.46
N ARG A 3 -27.57 -3.94 9.32
CA ARG A 3 -27.35 -5.19 8.59
C ARG A 3 -25.92 -5.30 8.08
N PHE A 4 -25.33 -4.19 7.65
CA PHE A 4 -23.95 -4.14 7.19
C PHE A 4 -22.96 -4.42 8.34
N ILE A 5 -23.21 -3.82 9.50
CA ILE A 5 -22.41 -4.03 10.72
C ILE A 5 -22.45 -5.50 11.16
N ASP A 6 -23.61 -6.13 11.12
CA ASP A 6 -23.80 -7.53 11.52
C ASP A 6 -23.03 -8.53 10.67
N THR A 7 -22.70 -8.17 9.42
CA THR A 7 -21.90 -9.02 8.52
C THR A 7 -20.38 -8.83 8.64
N MET A 8 -19.95 -7.83 9.43
CA MET A 8 -18.55 -7.51 9.62
C MET A 8 -17.95 -8.28 10.80
N GLU A 9 -16.63 -8.49 10.75
CA GLU A 9 -15.87 -9.01 11.88
C GLU A 9 -15.86 -7.99 13.04
N ASP A 10 -15.66 -8.47 14.27
CA ASP A 10 -15.80 -7.63 15.48
C ASP A 10 -14.87 -6.41 15.48
N HIS A 11 -13.64 -6.55 15.03
CA HIS A 11 -12.72 -5.42 14.94
C HIS A 11 -13.16 -4.36 13.92
N GLN A 12 -13.80 -4.77 12.82
CA GLN A 12 -14.38 -3.85 11.84
C GLN A 12 -15.59 -3.12 12.41
N LYS A 13 -16.42 -3.81 13.19
CA LYS A 13 -17.56 -3.19 13.90
C LYS A 13 -17.10 -2.10 14.86
N VAL A 14 -16.08 -2.37 15.65
CA VAL A 14 -15.50 -1.38 16.57
C VAL A 14 -14.98 -0.16 15.81
N LEU A 15 -14.27 -0.37 14.70
CA LEU A 15 -13.74 0.72 13.88
C LEU A 15 -14.86 1.63 13.35
N ILE A 16 -15.95 1.05 12.84
CA ILE A 16 -17.11 1.81 12.34
C ILE A 16 -17.78 2.59 13.44
N PHE A 17 -17.95 2.02 14.64
CA PHE A 17 -18.56 2.72 15.77
C PHE A 17 -17.73 3.88 16.30
N THR A 18 -16.40 3.83 16.14
CA THR A 18 -15.51 4.91 16.59
C THR A 18 -15.39 6.05 15.60
N ILE A 19 -15.76 5.85 14.33
CA ILE A 19 -15.72 6.90 13.30
C ILE A 19 -17.02 7.70 13.34
N ASN A 20 -17.09 8.71 14.22
CA ASN A 20 -18.27 9.57 14.40
C ASN A 20 -18.13 10.94 13.73
N SER A 21 -16.94 11.33 13.31
CA SER A 21 -16.67 12.63 12.73
C SER A 21 -15.63 12.56 11.63
N GLU A 22 -15.56 13.61 10.83
CA GLU A 22 -14.52 13.75 9.79
C GLU A 22 -13.10 13.73 10.40
N ASN A 23 -12.95 14.27 11.62
CA ASN A 23 -11.66 14.26 12.32
C ASN A 23 -11.25 12.84 12.73
N ASP A 24 -12.19 12.02 13.22
CA ASP A 24 -11.91 10.63 13.57
C ASP A 24 -11.52 9.83 12.34
N PHE A 25 -12.22 10.02 11.22
CA PHE A 25 -11.87 9.40 9.94
C PHE A 25 -10.47 9.79 9.47
N LYS A 26 -10.12 11.09 9.53
CA LYS A 26 -8.78 11.59 9.20
C LYS A 26 -7.70 11.00 10.11
N ASN A 27 -8.00 10.82 11.40
CA ASN A 27 -7.06 10.23 12.35
C ASN A 27 -6.81 8.75 12.05
N VAL A 28 -7.84 7.98 11.72
CA VAL A 28 -7.72 6.58 11.32
C VAL A 28 -6.88 6.46 10.05
N LEU A 29 -7.17 7.25 9.02
CA LEU A 29 -6.38 7.28 7.78
C LEU A 29 -4.92 7.67 8.03
N ARG A 30 -4.68 8.60 8.95
CA ARG A 30 -3.32 9.04 9.30
C ARG A 30 -2.51 7.93 9.96
N ILE A 31 -3.15 7.11 10.80
CA ILE A 31 -2.52 5.96 11.43
C ILE A 31 -2.17 4.91 10.37
N GLU A 32 -3.08 4.61 9.46
CA GLU A 32 -2.85 3.68 8.36
C GLU A 32 -1.72 4.17 7.43
N THR A 33 -1.76 5.44 7.04
CA THR A 33 -0.70 6.06 6.23
C THR A 33 0.66 5.96 6.90
N SER A 34 0.74 6.23 8.20
CA SER A 34 1.97 6.12 8.97
C SER A 34 2.50 4.67 8.98
N GLY A 35 1.62 3.69 9.10
CA GLY A 35 1.96 2.27 9.03
C GLY A 35 2.53 1.88 7.66
N ILE A 36 1.91 2.34 6.58
CA ILE A 36 2.39 2.14 5.21
C ILE A 36 3.78 2.75 5.03
N GLN A 37 3.97 3.99 5.43
CA GLN A 37 5.25 4.69 5.31
C GLN A 37 6.37 3.96 6.05
N LYS A 38 6.10 3.54 7.28
CA LYS A 38 7.04 2.78 8.10
C LYS A 38 7.43 1.46 7.42
N LEU A 39 6.46 0.74 6.89
CA LEU A 39 6.68 -0.51 6.19
C LEU A 39 7.56 -0.34 4.94
N LEU A 40 7.29 0.69 4.13
CA LEU A 40 8.10 0.99 2.94
C LEU A 40 9.54 1.36 3.30
N MET A 41 9.75 2.08 4.40
CA MET A 41 11.09 2.39 4.89
C MET A 41 11.82 1.14 5.38
N GLN A 42 11.12 0.19 6.01
CA GLN A 42 11.69 -1.10 6.41
C GLN A 42 12.13 -1.93 5.19
N ILE A 43 11.39 -1.88 4.09
CA ILE A 43 11.78 -2.51 2.83
C ILE A 43 13.04 -1.86 2.24
N GLY A 44 13.33 -0.60 2.58
CA GLY A 44 14.49 0.13 2.09
C GLY A 44 14.17 1.15 1.00
N ILE A 45 12.90 1.49 0.81
CA ILE A 45 12.49 2.52 -0.16
C ILE A 45 12.69 3.90 0.48
N PRO A 46 13.54 4.78 -0.11
CA PRO A 46 13.75 6.11 0.44
C PRO A 46 12.50 6.98 0.40
N ALA A 47 12.19 7.62 1.54
CA ALA A 47 10.98 8.44 1.68
C ALA A 47 10.97 9.70 0.82
N ASN A 48 12.12 10.15 0.34
CA ASN A 48 12.24 11.33 -0.52
C ASN A 48 12.01 11.06 -2.02
N MET A 49 11.76 9.80 -2.40
CA MET A 49 11.46 9.44 -3.79
C MET A 49 9.98 9.70 -4.10
N LEU A 50 9.70 10.18 -5.32
CA LEU A 50 8.31 10.31 -5.81
C LEU A 50 7.57 8.98 -5.80
N GLY A 51 8.25 7.90 -6.14
CA GLY A 51 7.69 6.56 -6.12
C GLY A 51 7.21 6.13 -4.73
N PHE A 52 7.89 6.57 -3.67
CA PHE A 52 7.45 6.35 -2.29
C PHE A 52 6.05 6.92 -2.05
N SER A 53 5.85 8.20 -2.38
CA SER A 53 4.56 8.87 -2.23
C SER A 53 3.47 8.21 -3.10
N TYR A 54 3.82 7.80 -4.30
CA TYR A 54 2.87 7.13 -5.20
C TYR A 54 2.48 5.74 -4.68
N ILE A 55 3.40 5.00 -4.10
CA ILE A 55 3.11 3.70 -3.47
C ILE A 55 2.20 3.89 -2.26
N VAL A 56 2.46 4.87 -1.41
CA VAL A 56 1.60 5.19 -0.26
C VAL A 56 0.17 5.48 -0.74
N THR A 57 0.01 6.38 -1.70
CA THR A 57 -1.30 6.72 -2.26
C THR A 57 -1.99 5.50 -2.90
N ALA A 58 -1.23 4.68 -3.62
CA ALA A 58 -1.75 3.47 -4.24
C ALA A 58 -2.27 2.47 -3.18
N LEU A 59 -1.51 2.24 -2.12
CA LEU A 59 -1.91 1.34 -1.04
C LEU A 59 -3.12 1.86 -0.25
N GLU A 60 -3.22 3.17 -0.05
CA GLU A 60 -4.41 3.80 0.53
C GLU A 60 -5.66 3.55 -0.32
N LEU A 61 -5.55 3.71 -1.63
CA LEU A 61 -6.65 3.43 -2.56
C LEU A 61 -7.04 1.96 -2.57
N ILE A 62 -6.07 1.05 -2.57
CA ILE A 62 -6.30 -0.39 -2.51
C ILE A 62 -6.97 -0.78 -1.18
N ALA A 63 -6.58 -0.17 -0.08
CA ALA A 63 -7.21 -0.41 1.22
C ALA A 63 -8.68 0.01 1.24
N LEU A 64 -9.04 1.08 0.53
CA LEU A 64 -10.42 1.52 0.39
C LEU A 64 -11.22 0.64 -0.58
N ASP A 65 -10.60 0.19 -1.64
CA ASP A 65 -11.21 -0.67 -2.66
C ASP A 65 -10.20 -1.68 -3.20
N PRO A 66 -10.17 -2.90 -2.62
CA PRO A 66 -9.22 -3.94 -3.06
C PRO A 66 -9.35 -4.37 -4.52
N ASP A 67 -10.45 -4.06 -5.19
CA ASP A 67 -10.64 -4.35 -6.61
C ASP A 67 -9.64 -3.62 -7.51
N TYR A 68 -9.02 -2.55 -7.02
CA TYR A 68 -7.91 -1.90 -7.72
C TYR A 68 -6.78 -2.87 -8.08
N LEU A 69 -6.58 -3.94 -7.32
CA LEU A 69 -5.58 -4.97 -7.64
C LEU A 69 -5.87 -5.69 -8.96
N ASN A 70 -7.12 -5.69 -9.43
CA ASN A 70 -7.53 -6.24 -10.72
C ASN A 70 -7.46 -5.20 -11.85
N HIS A 71 -7.25 -3.92 -11.53
CA HIS A 71 -7.28 -2.80 -12.48
C HIS A 71 -6.12 -1.82 -12.21
N ILE A 72 -4.89 -2.32 -12.20
CA ILE A 72 -3.70 -1.53 -11.85
C ILE A 72 -3.43 -0.45 -12.92
N THR A 73 -3.30 -0.84 -14.17
CA THR A 73 -2.87 0.07 -15.24
C THR A 73 -3.95 1.10 -15.60
N LYS A 74 -5.20 0.64 -15.75
CA LYS A 74 -6.31 1.50 -16.23
C LYS A 74 -7.12 2.13 -15.11
N GLY A 75 -6.98 1.66 -13.87
CA GLY A 75 -7.69 2.17 -12.71
C GLY A 75 -6.76 2.82 -11.70
N LEU A 76 -5.93 2.03 -11.03
CA LEU A 76 -5.09 2.49 -9.92
C LEU A 76 -4.13 3.61 -10.32
N TYR A 77 -3.34 3.41 -11.36
CA TYR A 77 -2.35 4.43 -11.79
C TYR A 77 -3.01 5.73 -12.21
N VAL A 78 -4.18 5.65 -12.84
CA VAL A 78 -4.96 6.83 -13.25
C VAL A 78 -5.43 7.60 -12.02
N ASP A 79 -5.95 6.92 -11.01
CA ASP A 79 -6.47 7.57 -9.82
C ASP A 79 -5.35 8.09 -8.89
N VAL A 80 -4.24 7.38 -8.77
CA VAL A 80 -3.02 7.89 -8.11
C VAL A 80 -2.54 9.17 -8.81
N ALA A 81 -2.48 9.16 -10.14
CA ALA A 81 -2.06 10.32 -10.91
C ALA A 81 -2.97 11.53 -10.67
N LYS A 82 -4.27 11.33 -10.61
CA LYS A 82 -5.24 12.41 -10.28
C LYS A 82 -4.98 13.00 -8.89
N LYS A 83 -4.77 12.14 -7.89
CA LYS A 83 -4.51 12.59 -6.51
C LYS A 83 -3.18 13.32 -6.37
N CYS A 84 -2.17 12.90 -7.13
CA CYS A 84 -0.80 13.42 -7.01
C CYS A 84 -0.45 14.45 -8.11
N SER A 85 -1.43 14.91 -8.88
CA SER A 85 -1.23 15.87 -9.98
C SER A 85 -0.13 15.43 -10.94
N SER A 86 -0.23 14.17 -11.41
CA SER A 86 0.77 13.51 -12.25
C SER A 86 0.11 12.82 -13.45
N THR A 87 0.83 11.93 -14.12
CA THR A 87 0.31 11.08 -15.20
C THR A 87 0.48 9.62 -14.84
N ALA A 88 -0.39 8.75 -15.38
CA ALA A 88 -0.33 7.31 -15.12
C ALA A 88 1.04 6.72 -15.50
N ALA A 89 1.63 7.15 -16.60
CA ALA A 89 2.95 6.70 -17.04
C ALA A 89 4.06 7.09 -16.06
N ARG A 90 4.01 8.30 -15.51
CA ARG A 90 4.96 8.75 -14.49
C ARG A 90 4.79 7.98 -13.19
N VAL A 91 3.54 7.74 -12.77
CA VAL A 91 3.22 6.95 -11.58
C VAL A 91 3.82 5.54 -11.73
N GLU A 92 3.53 4.85 -12.81
CA GLU A 92 4.06 3.51 -13.07
C GLU A 92 5.59 3.48 -13.02
N ARG A 93 6.24 4.38 -13.74
CA ARG A 93 7.72 4.44 -13.83
C ARG A 93 8.35 4.70 -12.47
N ASN A 94 7.83 5.67 -11.72
CA ASN A 94 8.39 6.04 -10.42
C ASN A 94 8.15 4.97 -9.36
N ILE A 95 7.01 4.28 -9.38
CA ILE A 95 6.76 3.13 -8.52
C ILE A 95 7.78 2.02 -8.83
N ARG A 96 7.97 1.68 -10.09
CA ARG A 96 8.95 0.67 -10.50
C ARG A 96 10.35 1.00 -10.01
N HIS A 97 10.79 2.24 -10.22
CA HIS A 97 12.11 2.69 -9.79
C HIS A 97 12.27 2.62 -8.27
N ALA A 98 11.26 3.02 -7.51
CA ALA A 98 11.30 2.95 -6.05
C ALA A 98 11.42 1.50 -5.55
N ILE A 99 10.68 0.59 -6.14
CA ILE A 99 10.74 -0.84 -5.83
C ILE A 99 12.13 -1.41 -6.13
N GLU A 100 12.69 -1.10 -7.29
CA GLU A 100 14.03 -1.54 -7.68
C GLU A 100 15.10 -1.06 -6.69
N ILE A 101 15.04 0.20 -6.28
CA ILE A 101 15.95 0.76 -5.26
C ILE A 101 15.77 0.06 -3.91
N GLY A 102 14.54 -0.17 -3.47
CA GLY A 102 14.26 -0.87 -2.22
C GLY A 102 14.86 -2.28 -2.20
N PHE A 103 14.66 -3.04 -3.26
CA PHE A 103 15.18 -4.41 -3.37
C PHE A 103 16.69 -4.47 -3.58
N LEU A 104 17.30 -3.41 -4.10
CA LEU A 104 18.75 -3.32 -4.25
C LEU A 104 19.46 -2.96 -2.94
N LYS A 105 18.86 -2.06 -2.14
CA LYS A 105 19.50 -1.46 -0.96
C LYS A 105 18.88 -1.88 0.37
N GLY A 106 17.72 -2.52 0.33
CA GLY A 106 16.95 -2.88 1.52
C GLY A 106 17.53 -4.06 2.27
N ASP A 107 17.02 -4.25 3.48
CA ASP A 107 17.37 -5.39 4.32
C ASP A 107 16.65 -6.64 3.81
N LEU A 108 17.43 -7.66 3.44
CA LEU A 108 16.90 -8.91 2.92
C LEU A 108 15.99 -9.63 3.92
N GLU A 109 16.30 -9.57 5.21
CA GLU A 109 15.47 -10.22 6.24
C GLU A 109 14.08 -9.56 6.33
N GLU A 110 14.03 -8.24 6.26
CA GLU A 110 12.77 -7.49 6.27
C GLU A 110 11.96 -7.76 4.99
N ILE A 111 12.62 -7.82 3.84
CA ILE A 111 11.98 -8.14 2.56
C ILE A 111 11.41 -9.57 2.59
N GLU A 112 12.15 -10.54 3.11
CA GLU A 112 11.70 -11.93 3.22
C GLU A 112 10.48 -12.09 4.14
N LYS A 113 10.39 -11.32 5.22
CA LYS A 113 9.22 -11.34 6.13
C LYS A 113 7.94 -10.94 5.40
N ILE A 114 8.03 -10.00 4.47
CA ILE A 114 6.88 -9.46 3.75
C ILE A 114 6.55 -10.32 2.53
N PHE A 115 7.56 -10.70 1.76
CA PHE A 115 7.37 -11.35 0.46
C PHE A 115 7.50 -12.87 0.51
N HIS A 116 7.88 -13.46 1.65
CA HIS A 116 7.99 -14.89 1.88
C HIS A 116 8.78 -15.65 0.79
N CYS A 117 9.77 -14.99 0.18
CA CYS A 117 10.43 -15.54 -0.99
C CYS A 117 11.92 -15.24 -0.99
N SER A 118 12.71 -16.27 -0.75
CA SER A 118 14.16 -16.23 -0.91
C SER A 118 14.61 -16.05 -2.38
N SER A 119 13.69 -16.15 -3.33
CA SER A 119 13.99 -16.13 -4.76
C SER A 119 14.10 -14.74 -5.38
N TYR A 120 13.81 -13.68 -4.64
CA TYR A 120 13.96 -12.33 -5.18
C TYR A 120 15.44 -11.89 -5.31
N SER A 121 16.33 -12.46 -4.51
CA SER A 121 17.76 -12.19 -4.64
C SER A 121 18.33 -12.61 -6.00
N ASP A 122 17.75 -13.65 -6.60
CA ASP A 122 18.23 -14.20 -7.88
C ASP A 122 17.46 -13.66 -9.09
N LYS A 123 16.25 -13.14 -8.89
CA LYS A 123 15.35 -12.71 -9.98
C LYS A 123 15.14 -11.19 -10.05
N GLY A 124 15.75 -10.42 -9.16
CA GLY A 124 15.57 -8.98 -9.08
C GLY A 124 14.27 -8.58 -8.38
N ALA A 125 13.86 -7.33 -8.53
CA ALA A 125 12.66 -6.79 -7.89
C ALA A 125 11.37 -7.36 -8.49
N PRO A 126 10.28 -7.48 -7.70
CA PRO A 126 8.97 -7.88 -8.21
C PRO A 126 8.40 -6.83 -9.15
N THR A 127 7.40 -7.22 -9.96
CA THR A 127 6.60 -6.26 -10.73
C THR A 127 5.82 -5.34 -9.80
N ASN A 128 5.42 -4.17 -10.27
CA ASN A 128 4.61 -3.24 -9.50
C ASN A 128 3.34 -3.90 -8.95
N SER A 129 2.62 -4.64 -9.80
CA SER A 129 1.38 -5.33 -9.42
C SER A 129 1.62 -6.34 -8.31
N LYS A 130 2.66 -7.15 -8.42
CA LYS A 130 3.01 -8.15 -7.42
C LYS A 130 3.42 -7.50 -6.10
N PHE A 131 4.25 -6.45 -6.17
CA PHE A 131 4.67 -5.69 -5.00
C PHE A 131 3.46 -5.12 -4.24
N LEU A 132 2.58 -4.42 -4.93
CA LEU A 132 1.42 -3.79 -4.32
C LEU A 132 0.48 -4.83 -3.69
N ALA A 133 0.24 -5.95 -4.38
CA ALA A 133 -0.60 -7.02 -3.85
C ALA A 133 -0.01 -7.65 -2.59
N GLU A 134 1.27 -7.98 -2.61
CA GLU A 134 1.93 -8.63 -1.46
C GLU A 134 2.04 -7.71 -0.25
N VAL A 135 2.36 -6.44 -0.46
CA VAL A 135 2.38 -5.44 0.62
C VAL A 135 0.98 -5.25 1.20
N TYR A 136 -0.04 -5.15 0.35
CA TYR A 136 -1.43 -5.05 0.81
C TYR A 136 -1.84 -6.25 1.67
N TYR A 137 -1.59 -7.47 1.23
CA TYR A 137 -1.92 -8.66 2.00
C TYR A 137 -1.14 -8.75 3.31
N TYR A 138 0.12 -8.34 3.30
CA TYR A 138 0.91 -8.25 4.52
C TYR A 138 0.29 -7.28 5.52
N MET A 139 -0.14 -6.10 5.06
CA MET A 139 -0.81 -5.10 5.89
C MET A 139 -2.10 -5.63 6.50
N VAL A 140 -2.94 -6.28 5.70
CA VAL A 140 -4.21 -6.86 6.16
C VAL A 140 -3.96 -7.96 7.21
N ASN A 141 -2.99 -8.84 6.98
CA ASN A 141 -2.69 -9.95 7.88
C ASN A 141 -2.01 -9.52 9.18
N ASN A 142 -1.38 -8.35 9.21
CA ASN A 142 -0.68 -7.82 10.39
C ASN A 142 -1.38 -6.62 11.01
N GLU A 143 -2.61 -6.34 10.64
CA GLU A 143 -3.44 -5.25 11.19
C GLU A 143 -2.76 -3.86 11.14
N LEU A 144 -2.06 -3.61 10.05
CA LEU A 144 -1.40 -2.31 9.84
C LEU A 144 -2.34 -1.28 9.22
#